data_7dd56307857e1f185164cb03f08d7d0e
#
_entry.id   7dd56307857e1f185164cb03f08d7d0e
#
_cell.length_a   1.000
_cell.length_b   1.000
_cell.length_c   1.000
_cell.angle_alpha   90.00
_cell.angle_beta   90.00
_cell.angle_gamma   90.00
#
_symmetry.space_group_name_H-M   'P 1'
#
loop_
_entity.id
_entity.type
_entity.pdbx_description
1 polymer ?
#
loop_
_entity_poly.entity_id
_entity_poly.type
_entity_poly.pdbx_seq_one_letter_code
_entity_poly.pdbx_strand_id
1 'polypeptide(L)'
;MVLTLGVTQARAALSQKQARKAISTTAGLELPGNAVHVDKITMIDPVTAETSAEIEMVFRVTEQAHGNWRLREMRVAQGRWEDLDAIARAAQVALPSGDCDTNAQLRLSQSEKELSVKHARCLVAILFGVTLPSDAVRIKEVSSLSLPLGTHPSALAVAIVQADFRLNKEAGHWRVVGFKSGNRGWKNFETLLVSVDQVKRSLATEDLMHLSKALDAFRKERGFFVISDKHSVLIDHLIPRYLARTYRFDPWNHPYEYQGERDRYTIRSTGPDAKPNTSDDVVVSNSAP
;
A
#
# COMPACT_ATOMS: atom_id res chain seq x y z
N MET A 1 30.85 23.24 50.84
CA MET A 1 29.48 23.45 50.34
C MET A 1 29.60 23.60 48.84
N VAL A 2 29.45 22.49 48.07
CA VAL A 2 29.55 22.46 46.64
C VAL A 2 28.15 22.54 46.07
N LEU A 3 27.80 23.68 45.47
CA LEU A 3 26.58 23.85 44.71
C LEU A 3 26.71 23.14 43.34
N THR A 4 26.13 21.98 43.22
CA THR A 4 25.91 21.33 41.94
C THR A 4 24.75 22.06 41.22
N LEU A 5 25.12 22.95 40.28
CA LEU A 5 24.18 23.50 39.30
C LEU A 5 23.73 22.36 38.38
N GLY A 6 22.54 21.83 38.65
CA GLY A 6 21.85 20.94 37.76
C GLY A 6 21.46 21.69 36.50
N VAL A 7 22.21 21.48 35.40
CA VAL A 7 21.80 21.89 34.07
C VAL A 7 20.60 21.05 33.65
N THR A 8 19.40 21.53 33.91
CA THR A 8 18.18 21.03 33.29
C THR A 8 18.27 21.34 31.79
N GLN A 9 18.81 20.39 31.02
CA GLN A 9 18.66 20.43 29.58
C GLN A 9 17.14 20.46 29.27
N ALA A 10 16.65 21.63 28.91
CA ALA A 10 15.32 21.77 28.37
C ALA A 10 15.20 20.81 27.18
N ARG A 11 14.49 19.69 27.36
CA ARG A 11 14.24 18.73 26.29
C ARG A 11 13.45 19.47 25.21
N ALA A 12 14.10 19.73 24.09
CA ALA A 12 13.51 20.48 22.98
C ALA A 12 12.16 19.87 22.58
N ALA A 13 11.13 20.71 22.55
CA ALA A 13 9.80 20.37 22.09
C ALA A 13 9.85 19.94 20.60
N LEU A 14 8.85 19.18 20.14
CA LEU A 14 8.71 18.78 18.75
C LEU A 14 8.52 20.03 17.86
N SER A 15 9.41 20.25 16.91
CA SER A 15 9.27 21.31 15.91
C SER A 15 8.47 20.83 14.68
N GLN A 16 7.87 21.76 13.94
CA GLN A 16 7.18 21.43 12.67
C GLN A 16 8.07 20.69 11.67
N LYS A 17 9.36 21.07 11.57
CA LYS A 17 10.34 20.40 10.71
C LYS A 17 10.55 18.94 11.13
N GLN A 18 10.66 18.68 12.43
CA GLN A 18 10.83 17.31 12.95
C GLN A 18 9.55 16.48 12.77
N ALA A 19 8.37 17.05 13.04
CA ALA A 19 7.09 16.40 12.82
C ALA A 19 6.90 16.04 11.34
N ARG A 20 7.12 16.98 10.43
CA ARG A 20 7.08 16.75 8.99
C ARG A 20 8.02 15.63 8.58
N LYS A 21 9.27 15.67 9.01
CA LYS A 21 10.23 14.61 8.70
C LYS A 21 9.77 13.24 9.23
N ALA A 22 9.34 13.16 10.48
CA ALA A 22 8.86 11.91 11.07
C ALA A 22 7.66 11.32 10.31
N ILE A 23 6.71 12.14 9.86
CA ILE A 23 5.54 11.71 9.09
C ILE A 23 5.97 11.28 7.68
N SER A 24 6.76 12.09 6.98
CA SER A 24 7.15 11.82 5.57
C SER A 24 8.07 10.60 5.42
N THR A 25 8.83 10.24 6.46
CA THR A 25 9.78 9.10 6.45
C THR A 25 9.38 7.99 7.44
N THR A 26 8.10 7.93 7.79
CA THR A 26 7.60 6.84 8.64
C THR A 26 7.75 5.49 7.91
N ALA A 27 7.97 4.40 8.63
CA ALA A 27 8.23 3.09 8.04
C ALA A 27 7.21 2.76 6.94
N GLY A 28 7.69 2.38 5.77
CA GLY A 28 6.84 2.13 4.59
C GLY A 28 6.47 3.37 3.77
N LEU A 29 6.71 4.60 4.24
CA LEU A 29 6.45 5.84 3.52
C LEU A 29 7.75 6.61 3.24
N GLU A 30 7.88 7.11 2.02
CA GLU A 30 8.93 8.05 1.60
C GLU A 30 8.28 9.16 0.79
N LEU A 31 7.54 10.02 1.49
CA LEU A 31 6.82 11.11 0.85
C LEU A 31 7.75 12.29 0.57
N PRO A 32 7.55 13.02 -0.54
CA PRO A 32 8.23 14.29 -0.76
C PRO A 32 8.06 15.24 0.42
N GLY A 33 9.07 16.00 0.79
CA GLY A 33 9.02 16.88 1.96
C GLY A 33 7.94 17.97 1.89
N ASN A 34 7.48 18.32 0.70
CA ASN A 34 6.36 19.24 0.48
C ASN A 34 4.97 18.55 0.49
N ALA A 35 4.93 17.23 0.53
CA ALA A 35 3.66 16.49 0.60
C ALA A 35 3.04 16.49 2.01
N VAL A 36 3.76 16.93 3.04
CA VAL A 36 3.28 16.98 4.43
C VAL A 36 3.29 18.42 4.92
N HIS A 37 2.12 18.94 5.27
CA HIS A 37 1.95 20.24 5.92
C HIS A 37 1.47 20.04 7.35
N VAL A 38 2.26 20.48 8.32
CA VAL A 38 1.94 20.36 9.75
C VAL A 38 1.20 21.61 10.20
N ASP A 39 -0.04 21.44 10.66
CA ASP A 39 -0.89 22.56 11.07
C ASP A 39 -0.70 22.91 12.54
N LYS A 40 -0.77 21.90 13.40
CA LYS A 40 -0.75 22.07 14.85
C LYS A 40 0.07 21.00 15.53
N ILE A 41 0.84 21.37 16.55
CA ILE A 41 1.56 20.45 17.43
C ILE A 41 1.09 20.72 18.86
N THR A 42 0.73 19.65 19.56
CA THR A 42 0.38 19.67 20.99
C THR A 42 1.28 18.72 21.73
N MET A 43 2.11 19.21 22.63
CA MET A 43 2.89 18.36 23.54
C MET A 43 1.97 17.79 24.61
N ILE A 44 1.95 16.47 24.74
CA ILE A 44 1.23 15.76 25.80
C ILE A 44 2.12 15.64 27.04
N ASP A 45 3.38 15.30 26.81
CA ASP A 45 4.44 15.20 27.80
C ASP A 45 5.82 15.50 27.13
N PRO A 46 6.96 15.46 27.85
CA PRO A 46 8.27 15.77 27.27
C PRO A 46 8.74 14.83 26.14
N VAL A 47 8.10 13.67 25.98
CA VAL A 47 8.47 12.66 24.97
C VAL A 47 7.33 12.25 24.06
N THR A 48 6.11 12.76 24.30
CA THR A 48 4.91 12.46 23.48
C THR A 48 4.29 13.74 22.95
N ALA A 49 3.95 13.74 21.67
CA ALA A 49 3.25 14.84 21.02
C ALA A 49 2.16 14.32 20.09
N GLU A 50 1.11 15.12 19.92
CA GLU A 50 0.11 14.94 18.87
C GLU A 50 0.22 16.08 17.86
N THR A 51 0.04 15.78 16.60
CA THR A 51 0.06 16.77 15.53
C THR A 51 -1.03 16.52 14.52
N SER A 52 -1.69 17.59 14.07
CA SER A 52 -2.56 17.56 12.90
C SER A 52 -1.76 17.96 11.68
N ALA A 53 -1.93 17.24 10.59
CA ALA A 53 -1.24 17.52 9.35
C ALA A 53 -2.11 17.21 8.13
N GLU A 54 -1.91 17.99 7.07
CA GLU A 54 -2.39 17.70 5.73
C GLU A 54 -1.33 16.93 4.96
N ILE A 55 -1.75 15.85 4.29
CA ILE A 55 -0.86 14.99 3.51
C ILE A 55 -1.35 14.93 2.08
N GLU A 56 -0.48 15.27 1.13
CA GLU A 56 -0.73 15.05 -0.28
C GLU A 56 -0.43 13.58 -0.63
N MET A 57 -1.45 12.86 -1.10
CA MET A 57 -1.40 11.45 -1.43
C MET A 57 -1.87 11.23 -2.86
N VAL A 58 -1.27 10.26 -3.54
CA VAL A 58 -1.65 9.89 -4.91
C VAL A 58 -2.22 8.49 -4.92
N PHE A 59 -3.41 8.37 -5.49
CA PHE A 59 -4.14 7.12 -5.61
C PHE A 59 -4.28 6.70 -7.06
N ARG A 60 -4.12 5.40 -7.35
CA ARG A 60 -4.57 4.80 -8.60
C ARG A 60 -5.98 4.29 -8.42
N VAL A 61 -6.86 4.72 -9.29
CA VAL A 61 -8.28 4.39 -9.31
C VAL A 61 -8.57 3.64 -10.61
N THR A 62 -9.27 2.52 -10.54
CA THR A 62 -9.55 1.68 -11.72
C THR A 62 -11.04 1.47 -11.83
N GLU A 63 -11.57 1.59 -13.05
CA GLU A 63 -12.94 1.24 -13.35
C GLU A 63 -13.10 -0.30 -13.33
N GLN A 64 -14.09 -0.81 -12.61
CA GLN A 64 -14.39 -2.25 -12.54
C GLN A 64 -15.38 -2.66 -13.62
N ALA A 65 -16.53 -1.99 -13.68
CA ALA A 65 -17.56 -2.17 -14.67
C ALA A 65 -18.54 -0.98 -14.63
N HIS A 66 -19.00 -0.53 -15.79
CA HIS A 66 -20.12 0.42 -15.93
C HIS A 66 -20.01 1.71 -15.07
N GLY A 67 -18.84 2.35 -15.06
CA GLY A 67 -18.62 3.59 -14.28
C GLY A 67 -18.34 3.37 -12.79
N ASN A 68 -18.23 2.12 -12.35
CA ASN A 68 -17.89 1.80 -10.97
C ASN A 68 -16.39 1.88 -10.74
N TRP A 69 -15.93 2.98 -10.16
CA TRP A 69 -14.52 3.22 -9.87
C TRP A 69 -14.13 2.73 -8.48
N ARG A 70 -12.93 2.15 -8.37
CA ARG A 70 -12.37 1.64 -7.11
C ARG A 70 -10.93 2.11 -6.90
N LEU A 71 -10.62 2.51 -5.68
CA LEU A 71 -9.24 2.75 -5.25
C LEU A 71 -8.49 1.41 -5.26
N ARG A 72 -7.36 1.36 -5.95
CA ARG A 72 -6.53 0.14 -6.08
C ARG A 72 -5.21 0.25 -5.34
N GLU A 73 -4.50 1.33 -5.56
CA GLU A 73 -3.15 1.50 -5.05
C GLU A 73 -2.95 2.92 -4.54
N MET A 74 -2.05 3.07 -3.58
CA MET A 74 -1.59 4.34 -3.05
C MET A 74 -0.08 4.45 -3.26
N ARG A 75 0.39 5.60 -3.72
CA ARG A 75 1.81 5.86 -3.87
C ARG A 75 2.42 6.16 -2.50
N VAL A 76 3.41 5.35 -2.10
CA VAL A 76 4.10 5.45 -0.81
C VAL A 76 5.53 6.00 -0.93
N ALA A 77 6.13 5.90 -2.13
CA ALA A 77 7.43 6.50 -2.47
C ALA A 77 7.49 6.78 -3.97
N GLN A 78 8.56 7.42 -4.44
CA GLN A 78 8.79 7.59 -5.87
C GLN A 78 8.88 6.22 -6.55
N GLY A 79 7.94 5.94 -7.47
CA GLY A 79 7.88 4.67 -8.22
C GLY A 79 7.35 3.47 -7.41
N ARG A 80 7.06 3.61 -6.10
CA ARG A 80 6.53 2.53 -5.27
C ARG A 80 5.07 2.74 -4.91
N TRP A 81 4.26 1.73 -5.20
CA TRP A 81 2.83 1.70 -4.98
C TRP A 81 2.48 0.57 -4.00
N GLU A 82 1.51 0.80 -3.14
CA GLU A 82 0.99 -0.19 -2.21
C GLU A 82 -0.45 -0.52 -2.55
N ASP A 83 -0.78 -1.80 -2.53
CA ASP A 83 -2.14 -2.30 -2.75
C ASP A 83 -3.04 -1.92 -1.57
N LEU A 84 -4.11 -1.19 -1.86
CA LEU A 84 -5.06 -0.74 -0.84
C LEU A 84 -5.94 -1.89 -0.32
N ASP A 85 -6.14 -2.98 -1.07
CA ASP A 85 -6.84 -4.16 -0.57
C ASP A 85 -6.05 -4.82 0.55
N ALA A 86 -4.71 -4.91 0.42
CA ALA A 86 -3.85 -5.43 1.46
C ALA A 86 -3.88 -4.55 2.72
N ILE A 87 -3.76 -3.23 2.55
CA ILE A 87 -3.82 -2.27 3.67
C ILE A 87 -5.20 -2.30 4.34
N ALA A 88 -6.28 -2.34 3.57
CA ALA A 88 -7.65 -2.37 4.09
C ALA A 88 -7.93 -3.65 4.89
N ARG A 89 -7.50 -4.81 4.39
CA ARG A 89 -7.59 -6.09 5.11
C ARG A 89 -6.82 -6.02 6.43
N ALA A 90 -5.59 -5.53 6.40
CA ALA A 90 -4.76 -5.38 7.61
C ALA A 90 -5.37 -4.41 8.63
N ALA A 91 -5.91 -3.30 8.17
CA ALA A 91 -6.58 -2.30 9.01
C ALA A 91 -8.00 -2.71 9.43
N GLN A 92 -8.54 -3.82 8.90
CA GLN A 92 -9.93 -4.27 9.06
C GLN A 92 -10.94 -3.20 8.64
N VAL A 93 -10.68 -2.57 7.51
CA VAL A 93 -11.51 -1.49 6.95
C VAL A 93 -12.03 -1.95 5.58
N ALA A 94 -13.33 -1.77 5.32
CA ALA A 94 -13.87 -1.97 3.99
C ALA A 94 -13.35 -0.90 3.03
N LEU A 95 -12.90 -1.31 1.84
CA LEU A 95 -12.65 -0.36 0.77
C LEU A 95 -13.97 0.13 0.18
N PRO A 96 -14.06 1.39 -0.19
CA PRO A 96 -15.24 1.92 -0.85
C PRO A 96 -15.45 1.20 -2.18
N SER A 97 -16.63 0.64 -2.37
CA SER A 97 -17.10 0.04 -3.59
C SER A 97 -18.39 0.74 -4.01
N GLY A 98 -18.37 1.47 -5.12
CA GLY A 98 -19.56 1.88 -5.86
C GLY A 98 -20.55 2.88 -5.25
N ASP A 99 -20.62 2.98 -3.92
CA ASP A 99 -21.65 3.75 -3.19
C ASP A 99 -21.44 5.28 -3.22
N CYS A 100 -20.53 5.77 -4.05
CA CYS A 100 -20.33 7.20 -4.27
C CYS A 100 -21.36 7.81 -5.25
N ASP A 101 -22.15 7.00 -5.89
CA ASP A 101 -23.25 7.43 -6.76
C ASP A 101 -24.50 7.83 -5.96
N THR A 102 -24.46 8.99 -5.32
CA THR A 102 -25.62 9.53 -4.58
C THR A 102 -26.75 10.05 -5.47
N ASN A 103 -26.71 9.82 -6.79
CA ASN A 103 -27.81 10.13 -7.70
C ASN A 103 -28.07 8.98 -8.67
N ALA A 104 -28.94 8.07 -8.26
CA ALA A 104 -29.50 7.02 -9.12
C ALA A 104 -30.22 7.56 -10.39
N GLN A 105 -30.43 8.87 -10.48
CA GLN A 105 -31.05 9.54 -11.63
C GLN A 105 -30.05 9.97 -12.72
N LEU A 106 -28.73 9.95 -12.47
CA LEU A 106 -27.71 10.30 -13.47
C LEU A 106 -27.18 9.10 -14.27
N ARG A 107 -27.71 7.90 -14.06
CA ARG A 107 -27.31 6.67 -14.80
C ARG A 107 -27.65 6.69 -16.30
N LEU A 108 -28.16 7.77 -16.84
CA LEU A 108 -28.63 7.85 -18.24
C LEU A 108 -27.69 8.60 -19.19
N SER A 109 -26.62 9.19 -18.76
CA SER A 109 -25.65 9.75 -19.70
C SER A 109 -24.46 8.80 -19.89
N GLN A 110 -24.43 8.11 -21.00
CA GLN A 110 -23.36 7.21 -21.46
C GLN A 110 -22.01 7.92 -21.72
N SER A 111 -21.80 9.14 -21.26
CA SER A 111 -20.62 9.95 -21.59
C SER A 111 -19.59 10.09 -20.49
N GLU A 112 -19.83 9.61 -19.26
CA GLU A 112 -18.82 9.71 -18.18
C GLU A 112 -17.97 8.44 -18.07
N LYS A 113 -17.13 8.22 -19.09
CA LYS A 113 -16.05 7.21 -19.05
C LYS A 113 -14.85 7.65 -18.20
N GLU A 114 -14.91 8.83 -17.62
CA GLU A 114 -13.79 9.41 -16.86
C GLU A 114 -14.15 9.58 -15.38
N LEU A 115 -13.14 9.35 -14.52
CA LEU A 115 -13.28 9.58 -13.08
C LEU A 115 -13.46 11.07 -12.79
N SER A 116 -14.62 11.46 -12.25
CA SER A 116 -14.85 12.84 -11.83
C SER A 116 -14.17 13.19 -10.51
N VAL A 117 -13.84 14.48 -10.31
CA VAL A 117 -13.29 15.02 -9.04
C VAL A 117 -14.21 14.70 -7.85
N LYS A 118 -15.54 14.81 -8.04
CA LYS A 118 -16.53 14.51 -7.00
C LYS A 118 -16.49 13.03 -6.60
N HIS A 119 -16.41 12.12 -7.57
CA HIS A 119 -16.34 10.69 -7.33
C HIS A 119 -15.00 10.31 -6.64
N ALA A 120 -13.88 10.82 -7.14
CA ALA A 120 -12.56 10.62 -6.50
C ALA A 120 -12.56 11.10 -5.04
N ARG A 121 -13.14 12.27 -4.76
CA ARG A 121 -13.27 12.81 -3.39
C ARG A 121 -14.07 11.89 -2.48
N CYS A 122 -15.19 11.37 -2.97
CA CYS A 122 -16.02 10.43 -2.23
C CYS A 122 -15.27 9.15 -1.88
N LEU A 123 -14.59 8.51 -2.84
CA LEU A 123 -13.82 7.30 -2.62
C LEU A 123 -12.71 7.51 -1.56
N VAL A 124 -11.97 8.61 -1.67
CA VAL A 124 -10.91 8.94 -0.70
C VAL A 124 -11.51 9.26 0.68
N ALA A 125 -12.62 10.01 0.75
CA ALA A 125 -13.28 10.32 2.01
C ALA A 125 -13.74 9.04 2.75
N ILE A 126 -14.34 8.09 2.05
CA ILE A 126 -14.74 6.81 2.65
C ILE A 126 -13.51 6.03 3.13
N LEU A 127 -12.43 5.97 2.35
CA LEU A 127 -11.17 5.30 2.75
C LEU A 127 -10.66 5.85 4.09
N PHE A 128 -10.69 7.17 4.29
CA PHE A 128 -10.20 7.82 5.50
C PHE A 128 -11.26 8.01 6.60
N GLY A 129 -12.49 7.53 6.39
CA GLY A 129 -13.59 7.66 7.36
C GLY A 129 -14.05 9.11 7.55
N VAL A 130 -13.96 9.93 6.50
CA VAL A 130 -14.41 11.31 6.48
C VAL A 130 -15.83 11.38 5.93
N THR A 131 -16.76 11.96 6.72
CA THR A 131 -18.12 12.21 6.28
C THR A 131 -18.16 13.49 5.45
N LEU A 132 -18.66 13.43 4.24
CA LEU A 132 -18.83 14.59 3.37
C LEU A 132 -20.17 15.31 3.66
N PRO A 133 -20.24 16.67 3.47
CA PRO A 133 -19.16 17.55 3.04
C PRO A 133 -18.15 17.86 4.17
N SER A 134 -16.85 17.82 3.88
CA SER A 134 -15.78 18.14 4.83
C SER A 134 -14.53 18.57 4.05
N ASP A 135 -13.79 19.56 4.54
CA ASP A 135 -12.51 19.99 3.95
C ASP A 135 -11.32 19.09 4.31
N ALA A 136 -11.55 18.10 5.19
CA ALA A 136 -10.53 17.11 5.55
C ALA A 136 -10.08 16.23 4.38
N VAL A 137 -10.83 16.21 3.26
CA VAL A 137 -10.43 15.57 2.00
C VAL A 137 -10.72 16.51 0.85
N ARG A 138 -9.66 16.89 0.13
CA ARG A 138 -9.74 17.73 -1.07
C ARG A 138 -9.03 17.03 -2.23
N ILE A 139 -9.62 17.01 -3.40
CA ILE A 139 -8.97 16.52 -4.62
C ILE A 139 -8.29 17.69 -5.31
N LYS A 140 -7.01 17.56 -5.54
CA LYS A 140 -6.18 18.54 -6.21
C LYS A 140 -6.21 18.35 -7.73
N GLU A 141 -6.17 17.08 -8.16
CA GLU A 141 -6.12 16.71 -9.57
C GLU A 141 -6.68 15.31 -9.79
N VAL A 142 -7.30 15.10 -10.94
CA VAL A 142 -7.63 13.77 -11.50
C VAL A 142 -7.10 13.72 -12.92
N SER A 143 -6.29 12.70 -13.23
CA SER A 143 -5.67 12.52 -14.55
C SER A 143 -5.95 11.10 -15.06
N SER A 144 -6.55 10.99 -16.25
CA SER A 144 -6.78 9.69 -16.90
C SER A 144 -5.45 9.06 -17.33
N LEU A 145 -5.31 7.75 -17.14
CA LEU A 145 -4.15 7.00 -17.59
C LEU A 145 -4.44 6.38 -18.96
N SER A 146 -3.56 6.66 -19.93
CA SER A 146 -3.56 5.97 -21.22
C SER A 146 -2.99 4.56 -21.01
N LEU A 147 -3.83 3.55 -21.07
CA LEU A 147 -3.43 2.15 -20.94
C LEU A 147 -3.54 1.42 -22.28
N PRO A 148 -2.80 0.30 -22.48
CA PRO A 148 -2.94 -0.54 -23.64
C PRO A 148 -4.38 -1.01 -23.87
N LEU A 149 -4.76 -1.23 -25.12
CA LEU A 149 -6.07 -1.76 -25.50
C LEU A 149 -6.38 -3.06 -24.72
N GLY A 150 -7.60 -3.13 -24.18
CA GLY A 150 -8.07 -4.31 -23.42
C GLY A 150 -7.83 -4.24 -21.91
N THR A 151 -7.28 -3.15 -21.38
CA THR A 151 -7.18 -2.92 -19.93
C THR A 151 -8.34 -2.05 -19.43
N HIS A 152 -8.70 -2.22 -18.15
CA HIS A 152 -9.72 -1.37 -17.53
C HIS A 152 -9.26 0.10 -17.48
N PRO A 153 -10.14 1.06 -17.75
CA PRO A 153 -9.85 2.47 -17.58
C PRO A 153 -9.28 2.74 -16.18
N SER A 154 -8.25 3.57 -16.13
CA SER A 154 -7.60 3.92 -14.87
C SER A 154 -7.28 5.42 -14.82
N ALA A 155 -7.24 5.96 -13.62
CA ALA A 155 -6.92 7.35 -13.36
C ALA A 155 -6.01 7.50 -12.14
N LEU A 156 -5.26 8.59 -12.09
CA LEU A 156 -4.59 9.06 -10.88
C LEU A 156 -5.45 10.15 -10.23
N ALA A 157 -5.65 10.03 -8.92
CA ALA A 157 -6.25 11.06 -8.10
C ALA A 157 -5.22 11.58 -7.09
N VAL A 158 -4.90 12.86 -7.16
CA VAL A 158 -4.07 13.56 -6.17
C VAL A 158 -4.99 14.17 -5.15
N ALA A 159 -4.90 13.71 -3.90
CA ALA A 159 -5.75 14.16 -2.81
C ALA A 159 -4.91 14.76 -1.67
N ILE A 160 -5.46 15.79 -1.02
CA ILE A 160 -4.98 16.30 0.26
C ILE A 160 -5.91 15.73 1.33
N VAL A 161 -5.33 15.02 2.30
CA VAL A 161 -6.05 14.37 3.39
C VAL A 161 -5.54 14.89 4.73
N GLN A 162 -6.45 15.32 5.59
CA GLN A 162 -6.14 15.71 6.96
C GLN A 162 -6.13 14.47 7.87
N ALA A 163 -5.07 14.33 8.66
CA ALA A 163 -4.92 13.26 9.64
C ALA A 163 -4.18 13.77 10.89
N ASP A 164 -4.45 13.13 12.02
CA ASP A 164 -3.74 13.36 13.27
C ASP A 164 -2.71 12.25 13.49
N PHE A 165 -1.55 12.62 14.00
CA PHE A 165 -0.45 11.71 14.30
C PHE A 165 -0.03 11.84 15.75
N ARG A 166 0.25 10.70 16.38
CA ARG A 166 0.91 10.63 17.68
C ARG A 166 2.37 10.26 17.46
N LEU A 167 3.26 11.06 18.03
CA LEU A 167 4.71 10.88 17.92
C LEU A 167 5.30 10.67 19.31
N ASN A 168 6.23 9.72 19.40
CA ASN A 168 7.04 9.50 20.59
C ASN A 168 8.53 9.81 20.27
N LYS A 169 9.23 10.31 21.30
CA LYS A 169 10.66 10.62 21.23
C LYS A 169 11.46 9.44 21.78
N GLU A 170 12.17 8.74 20.91
CA GLU A 170 13.02 7.59 21.21
C GLU A 170 14.45 7.87 20.82
N ALA A 171 15.40 7.68 21.72
CA ALA A 171 16.84 7.95 21.47
C ALA A 171 17.12 9.34 20.84
N GLY A 172 16.34 10.36 21.23
CA GLY A 172 16.47 11.72 20.72
C GLY A 172 15.73 12.02 19.41
N HIS A 173 15.15 11.03 18.76
CA HIS A 173 14.43 11.16 17.50
C HIS A 173 12.92 10.99 17.69
N TRP A 174 12.12 11.79 16.98
CA TRP A 174 10.66 11.66 16.97
C TRP A 174 10.22 10.62 15.93
N ARG A 175 9.35 9.70 16.34
CA ARG A 175 8.76 8.66 15.48
C ARG A 175 7.25 8.67 15.57
N VAL A 176 6.57 8.41 14.47
CA VAL A 176 5.13 8.20 14.46
C VAL A 176 4.83 6.83 15.08
N VAL A 177 3.98 6.82 16.11
CA VAL A 177 3.52 5.60 16.80
C VAL A 177 2.03 5.35 16.59
N GLY A 178 1.28 6.37 16.16
CA GLY A 178 -0.14 6.23 15.90
C GLY A 178 -0.65 7.29 14.95
N PHE A 179 -1.78 7.00 14.32
CA PHE A 179 -2.49 7.94 13.46
C PHE A 179 -4.00 7.79 13.61
N LYS A 180 -4.71 8.84 13.24
CA LYS A 180 -6.18 8.90 13.23
C LYS A 180 -6.63 9.75 12.04
N SER A 181 -7.71 9.35 11.39
CA SER A 181 -8.32 10.11 10.29
C SER A 181 -9.85 10.09 10.38
N GLY A 182 -10.47 11.19 10.04
CA GLY A 182 -11.92 11.34 10.05
C GLY A 182 -12.54 10.93 11.40
N ASN A 183 -13.58 10.11 11.34
CA ASN A 183 -14.30 9.59 12.52
C ASN A 183 -13.71 8.29 13.09
N ARG A 184 -12.57 7.84 12.55
CA ARG A 184 -11.92 6.60 13.02
C ARG A 184 -11.12 6.85 14.30
N GLY A 185 -11.04 5.84 15.17
CA GLY A 185 -10.20 5.88 16.36
C GLY A 185 -8.70 5.82 16.01
N TRP A 186 -7.87 6.09 17.03
CA TRP A 186 -6.43 5.93 16.95
C TRP A 186 -6.04 4.51 16.53
N LYS A 187 -5.16 4.38 15.56
CA LYS A 187 -4.52 3.14 15.15
C LYS A 187 -3.04 3.18 15.51
N ASN A 188 -2.54 2.10 16.09
CA ASN A 188 -1.10 1.93 16.28
C ASN A 188 -0.45 1.65 14.93
N PHE A 189 0.60 2.40 14.61
CA PHE A 189 1.24 2.35 13.30
C PHE A 189 2.06 1.07 13.11
N GLU A 190 2.81 0.66 14.14
CA GLU A 190 3.62 -0.56 14.09
C GLU A 190 2.73 -1.81 13.95
N THR A 191 1.65 -1.89 14.73
CA THR A 191 0.68 -2.99 14.61
C THR A 191 0.08 -3.07 13.21
N LEU A 192 -0.22 -1.92 12.59
CA LEU A 192 -0.72 -1.90 11.22
C LEU A 192 0.32 -2.44 10.23
N LEU A 193 1.58 -2.02 10.33
CA LEU A 193 2.65 -2.50 9.44
C LEU A 193 2.83 -4.02 9.55
N VAL A 194 2.88 -4.56 10.77
CA VAL A 194 2.96 -6.02 10.99
C VAL A 194 1.76 -6.74 10.36
N SER A 195 0.55 -6.19 10.51
CA SER A 195 -0.66 -6.77 9.91
C SER A 195 -0.64 -6.71 8.38
N VAL A 196 -0.14 -5.61 7.79
CA VAL A 196 0.04 -5.48 6.32
C VAL A 196 1.03 -6.53 5.82
N ASP A 197 2.14 -6.72 6.53
CA ASP A 197 3.14 -7.72 6.16
C ASP A 197 2.56 -9.15 6.21
N GLN A 198 1.77 -9.49 7.22
CA GLN A 198 1.09 -10.78 7.32
C GLN A 198 0.11 -11.01 6.15
N VAL A 199 -0.67 -9.99 5.77
CA VAL A 199 -1.57 -10.08 4.61
C VAL A 199 -0.77 -10.27 3.32
N LYS A 200 0.31 -9.53 3.12
CA LYS A 200 1.19 -9.69 1.95
C LYS A 200 1.81 -11.08 1.88
N ARG A 201 2.24 -11.63 3.01
CA ARG A 201 2.77 -13.01 3.10
C ARG A 201 1.71 -14.04 2.68
N SER A 202 0.47 -13.87 3.11
CA SER A 202 -0.63 -14.75 2.69
C SER A 202 -0.90 -14.65 1.18
N LEU A 203 -0.90 -13.44 0.62
CA LEU A 203 -1.07 -13.22 -0.82
C LEU A 203 0.09 -13.84 -1.64
N ALA A 204 1.34 -13.68 -1.18
CA ALA A 204 2.50 -14.34 -1.82
C ALA A 204 2.36 -15.87 -1.81
N THR A 205 1.90 -16.43 -0.69
CA THR A 205 1.64 -17.86 -0.58
C THR A 205 0.58 -18.32 -1.58
N GLU A 206 -0.53 -17.59 -1.71
CA GLU A 206 -1.58 -17.88 -2.69
C GLU A 206 -1.04 -17.82 -4.13
N ASP A 207 -0.26 -16.80 -4.48
CA ASP A 207 0.34 -16.66 -5.80
C ASP A 207 1.30 -17.84 -6.12
N LEU A 208 2.17 -18.19 -5.18
CA LEU A 208 3.10 -19.32 -5.34
C LEU A 208 2.36 -20.66 -5.46
N MET A 209 1.24 -20.83 -4.75
CA MET A 209 0.40 -22.03 -4.91
C MET A 209 -0.27 -22.09 -6.29
N HIS A 210 -0.69 -20.96 -6.87
CA HIS A 210 -1.21 -20.92 -8.24
C HIS A 210 -0.12 -21.30 -9.27
N LEU A 211 1.09 -20.76 -9.10
CA LEU A 211 2.24 -21.10 -9.95
C LEU A 211 2.61 -22.58 -9.82
N SER A 212 2.62 -23.12 -8.60
CA SER A 212 2.86 -24.56 -8.33
C SER A 212 1.86 -25.45 -9.05
N LYS A 213 0.54 -25.16 -8.92
CA LYS A 213 -0.52 -25.94 -9.61
C LYS A 213 -0.37 -25.88 -11.13
N ALA A 214 0.03 -24.73 -11.68
CA ALA A 214 0.25 -24.59 -13.11
C ALA A 214 1.48 -25.39 -13.57
N LEU A 215 2.56 -25.45 -12.77
CA LEU A 215 3.72 -26.28 -13.04
C LEU A 215 3.40 -27.77 -12.97
N ASP A 216 2.56 -28.19 -12.03
CA ASP A 216 2.11 -29.58 -11.94
C ASP A 216 1.28 -29.98 -13.17
N ALA A 217 0.41 -29.11 -13.64
CA ALA A 217 -0.37 -29.31 -14.86
C ALA A 217 0.55 -29.38 -16.11
N PHE A 218 1.55 -28.51 -16.20
CA PHE A 218 2.56 -28.53 -17.24
C PHE A 218 3.34 -29.83 -17.24
N ARG A 219 3.84 -30.27 -16.06
CA ARG A 219 4.58 -31.56 -15.91
C ARG A 219 3.73 -32.75 -16.31
N LYS A 220 2.46 -32.78 -15.90
CA LYS A 220 1.54 -33.88 -16.25
C LYS A 220 1.41 -34.05 -17.76
N GLU A 221 1.46 -32.95 -18.52
CA GLU A 221 1.34 -33.00 -19.98
C GLU A 221 2.69 -33.22 -20.68
N ARG A 222 3.77 -32.61 -20.19
CA ARG A 222 5.07 -32.59 -20.84
C ARG A 222 6.05 -33.63 -20.33
N GLY A 223 5.79 -34.18 -19.15
CA GLY A 223 6.67 -35.17 -18.49
C GLY A 223 7.86 -34.58 -17.74
N PHE A 224 8.00 -33.25 -17.68
CA PHE A 224 9.06 -32.53 -16.98
C PHE A 224 8.59 -31.13 -16.57
N PHE A 225 9.29 -30.49 -15.61
CA PHE A 225 9.06 -29.08 -15.27
C PHE A 225 9.78 -28.13 -16.23
N VAL A 226 9.40 -26.87 -16.25
CA VAL A 226 10.09 -25.85 -17.04
C VAL A 226 11.54 -25.73 -16.56
N ILE A 227 12.50 -26.04 -17.44
CA ILE A 227 13.93 -26.00 -17.12
C ILE A 227 14.43 -24.58 -17.35
N SER A 228 14.61 -23.82 -16.29
CA SER A 228 15.11 -22.43 -16.34
C SER A 228 15.45 -21.93 -14.93
N ASP A 229 16.30 -20.93 -14.87
CA ASP A 229 16.57 -20.09 -13.71
C ASP A 229 15.91 -18.69 -13.81
N LYS A 230 15.08 -18.49 -14.86
CA LYS A 230 14.43 -17.19 -15.15
C LYS A 230 12.92 -17.31 -14.99
N HIS A 231 12.36 -16.52 -14.11
CA HIS A 231 10.92 -16.46 -13.90
C HIS A 231 10.14 -16.03 -15.18
N SER A 232 10.71 -15.16 -16.02
CA SER A 232 10.09 -14.76 -17.29
C SER A 232 9.86 -15.96 -18.22
N VAL A 233 10.84 -16.88 -18.31
CA VAL A 233 10.73 -18.12 -19.10
C VAL A 233 9.65 -19.02 -18.53
N LEU A 234 9.55 -19.15 -17.20
CA LEU A 234 8.46 -19.87 -16.55
C LEU A 234 7.09 -19.33 -17.02
N ILE A 235 6.90 -18.01 -16.93
CA ILE A 235 5.64 -17.37 -17.28
C ILE A 235 5.29 -17.59 -18.76
N ASP A 236 6.26 -17.48 -19.67
CA ASP A 236 6.07 -17.70 -21.10
C ASP A 236 5.61 -19.13 -21.43
N HIS A 237 6.05 -20.12 -20.66
CA HIS A 237 5.61 -21.51 -20.81
C HIS A 237 4.24 -21.80 -20.18
N LEU A 238 3.84 -21.06 -19.16
CA LEU A 238 2.60 -21.31 -18.44
C LEU A 238 1.40 -20.54 -18.99
N ILE A 239 1.59 -19.35 -19.57
CA ILE A 239 0.54 -18.51 -20.13
C ILE A 239 0.34 -18.77 -21.62
N PRO A 240 -0.90 -18.80 -22.12
CA PRO A 240 -2.19 -18.70 -21.40
C PRO A 240 -2.75 -20.07 -20.96
N ARG A 241 -2.06 -21.17 -21.26
CA ARG A 241 -2.62 -22.51 -21.18
C ARG A 241 -2.87 -23.01 -19.76
N TYR A 242 -1.93 -22.72 -18.84
CA TYR A 242 -1.95 -23.21 -17.47
C TYR A 242 -2.21 -22.09 -16.46
N LEU A 243 -2.01 -20.82 -16.86
CA LEU A 243 -2.27 -19.63 -16.06
C LEU A 243 -3.10 -18.63 -16.86
N ALA A 244 -4.14 -18.09 -16.21
CA ALA A 244 -4.99 -17.05 -16.79
C ALA A 244 -4.42 -15.65 -16.60
N ARG A 245 -3.51 -15.44 -15.65
CA ARG A 245 -2.89 -14.14 -15.34
C ARG A 245 -1.39 -14.28 -15.13
N THR A 246 -0.69 -13.16 -15.28
CA THR A 246 0.75 -13.08 -15.05
C THR A 246 1.06 -12.80 -13.59
N TYR A 247 1.96 -13.57 -13.00
CA TYR A 247 2.51 -13.38 -11.65
C TYR A 247 3.97 -12.95 -11.78
N ARG A 248 4.24 -11.65 -11.97
CA ARG A 248 5.60 -11.14 -12.17
C ARG A 248 6.27 -10.67 -10.89
N PHE A 249 5.49 -10.04 -10.03
CA PHE A 249 5.96 -9.42 -8.80
C PHE A 249 5.16 -9.94 -7.62
N ASP A 250 5.83 -10.08 -6.51
CA ASP A 250 5.23 -10.42 -5.24
C ASP A 250 4.50 -9.19 -4.61
N PRO A 251 3.79 -9.35 -3.51
CA PRO A 251 3.08 -8.26 -2.84
C PRO A 251 3.98 -7.13 -2.28
N TRP A 252 5.29 -7.33 -2.16
CA TRP A 252 6.26 -6.28 -1.83
C TRP A 252 6.87 -5.62 -3.07
N ASN A 253 6.39 -6.01 -4.28
CA ASN A 253 6.83 -5.50 -5.57
C ASN A 253 8.24 -5.97 -5.96
N HIS A 254 8.68 -7.11 -5.45
CA HIS A 254 9.90 -7.78 -5.87
C HIS A 254 9.57 -8.86 -6.92
N PRO A 255 10.44 -9.09 -7.91
CA PRO A 255 10.23 -10.19 -8.87
C PRO A 255 10.22 -11.54 -8.14
N TYR A 256 9.30 -12.43 -8.50
CA TYR A 256 9.40 -13.81 -8.07
C TYR A 256 10.66 -14.47 -8.67
N GLU A 257 11.33 -15.27 -7.87
CA GLU A 257 12.46 -16.09 -8.32
C GLU A 257 11.98 -17.50 -8.68
N TYR A 258 12.55 -18.05 -9.73
CA TYR A 258 12.28 -19.41 -10.18
C TYR A 258 13.57 -20.16 -10.46
N GLN A 259 13.66 -21.39 -10.00
CA GLN A 259 14.71 -22.34 -10.36
C GLN A 259 14.08 -23.67 -10.66
N GLY A 260 14.13 -24.09 -11.93
CA GLY A 260 13.53 -25.32 -12.40
C GLY A 260 14.52 -26.22 -13.10
N GLU A 261 14.45 -27.50 -12.73
CA GLU A 261 15.13 -28.60 -13.37
C GLU A 261 14.09 -29.58 -13.92
N ARG A 262 14.53 -30.67 -14.56
CA ARG A 262 13.63 -31.65 -15.15
C ARG A 262 12.59 -32.21 -14.16
N ASP A 263 13.01 -32.54 -12.96
CA ASP A 263 12.21 -33.28 -11.98
C ASP A 263 11.89 -32.51 -10.71
N ARG A 264 12.45 -31.31 -10.55
CA ARG A 264 12.25 -30.45 -9.38
C ARG A 264 12.22 -28.98 -9.74
N TYR A 265 11.59 -28.20 -8.88
CA TYR A 265 11.61 -26.76 -8.97
C TYR A 265 11.55 -26.11 -7.58
N THR A 266 11.93 -24.86 -7.54
CA THR A 266 11.71 -23.92 -6.43
C THR A 266 11.18 -22.61 -6.98
N ILE A 267 10.12 -22.07 -6.36
CA ILE A 267 9.62 -20.71 -6.61
C ILE A 267 9.64 -19.96 -5.30
N ARG A 268 10.07 -18.71 -5.34
CA ARG A 268 10.28 -17.90 -4.14
C ARG A 268 9.78 -16.47 -4.32
N SER A 269 9.19 -15.93 -3.25
CA SER A 269 9.17 -14.50 -2.96
C SER A 269 10.25 -14.20 -1.94
N THR A 270 11.05 -13.19 -2.16
CA THR A 270 12.13 -12.74 -1.26
C THR A 270 11.63 -11.86 -0.10
N GLY A 271 10.31 -11.78 0.08
CA GLY A 271 9.71 -11.06 1.20
C GLY A 271 10.01 -9.56 1.22
N PRO A 272 9.81 -8.90 2.37
CA PRO A 272 9.97 -7.46 2.52
C PRO A 272 11.41 -6.95 2.41
N ASP A 273 12.42 -7.78 2.70
CA ASP A 273 13.82 -7.36 2.69
C ASP A 273 14.52 -7.51 1.32
N ALA A 274 13.82 -8.10 0.33
CA ALA A 274 14.30 -8.36 -1.03
C ALA A 274 15.58 -9.21 -1.10
N LYS A 275 15.88 -10.01 -0.06
CA LYS A 275 17.08 -10.84 0.00
C LYS A 275 16.71 -12.30 0.01
N PRO A 276 17.24 -13.12 -0.90
CA PRO A 276 16.99 -14.54 -0.89
C PRO A 276 17.67 -15.25 0.29
N ASN A 277 17.05 -16.34 0.75
CA ASN A 277 17.52 -17.21 1.84
C ASN A 277 17.46 -16.53 3.23
N THR A 278 16.46 -15.68 3.45
CA THR A 278 16.15 -15.10 4.76
C THR A 278 14.88 -15.72 5.35
N SER A 279 14.59 -15.45 6.61
CA SER A 279 13.45 -16.05 7.32
C SER A 279 12.10 -15.48 6.88
N ASP A 280 12.08 -14.39 6.13
CA ASP A 280 10.89 -13.76 5.59
C ASP A 280 10.55 -14.20 4.17
N ASP A 281 11.36 -15.02 3.54
CA ASP A 281 11.04 -15.68 2.26
C ASP A 281 9.76 -16.50 2.35
N VAL A 282 8.99 -16.48 1.28
CA VAL A 282 7.91 -17.44 1.04
C VAL A 282 8.35 -18.37 -0.10
N VAL A 283 8.49 -19.67 0.18
CA VAL A 283 9.05 -20.65 -0.75
C VAL A 283 8.09 -21.80 -0.98
N VAL A 284 7.93 -22.17 -2.24
CA VAL A 284 7.24 -23.40 -2.65
C VAL A 284 8.19 -24.22 -3.53
N SER A 285 8.34 -25.50 -3.22
CA SER A 285 9.12 -26.45 -4.01
C SER A 285 8.42 -27.79 -4.09
N ASN A 286 8.71 -28.57 -5.13
CA ASN A 286 8.25 -29.94 -5.26
C ASN A 286 9.34 -30.97 -4.90
N SER A 287 10.51 -30.52 -4.45
CA SER A 287 11.51 -31.43 -3.91
C SER A 287 10.92 -32.09 -2.66
N ALA A 288 10.83 -33.44 -2.70
CA ALA A 288 10.60 -34.19 -1.48
C ALA A 288 11.70 -33.84 -0.46
N PRO A 289 11.35 -33.77 0.83
CA PRO A 289 12.31 -33.48 1.88
C PRO A 289 13.45 -34.49 1.88
#